data_7e9cf79df5b2d228bdb9bc69a949b511
#
_entry.id   7e9cf79df5b2d228bdb9bc69a949b511
#
_cell.length_a   1.000
_cell.length_b   1.000
_cell.length_c   1.000
_cell.angle_alpha   90.00
_cell.angle_beta   90.00
_cell.angle_gamma   90.00
#
_symmetry.space_group_name_H-M   'P 1'
#
loop_
_entity.id
_entity.type
_entity.pdbx_description
1 polymer ?
#
loop_
_entity_poly.entity_id
_entity_poly.type
_entity_poly.pdbx_seq_one_letter_code
_entity_poly.pdbx_strand_id
1 'polypeptide(L)'
;MKNDPLLEPFQLRYLTLRNRIMSTAHAPSYEEGGHPRDRYRLYHEEKAKGGIGLTIIGGSTNIAPDSPSVFGQLYAGDDSIIPWFEKLTDGVRCLLYTSPSPRD
;
A
#
# COMPACT_ATOMS: atom_id res chain seq x y z
N MET A 1 -23.55 9.75 -1.75
CA MET A 1 -24.36 9.72 -2.95
C MET A 1 -24.48 8.34 -3.46
N LYS A 2 -25.68 7.89 -3.58
CA LYS A 2 -25.84 6.49 -3.91
C LYS A 2 -25.47 6.15 -5.35
N ASN A 3 -25.48 7.12 -6.26
CA ASN A 3 -25.18 6.86 -7.65
C ASN A 3 -23.86 7.48 -8.10
N ASP A 4 -22.95 7.71 -7.16
CA ASP A 4 -21.63 8.26 -7.49
C ASP A 4 -20.78 7.17 -8.13
N PRO A 5 -20.39 7.34 -9.41
CA PRO A 5 -19.59 6.30 -10.08
C PRO A 5 -18.26 6.01 -9.41
N LEU A 6 -17.70 6.98 -8.70
CA LEU A 6 -16.42 6.75 -8.01
C LEU A 6 -16.54 5.73 -6.89
N LEU A 7 -17.73 5.57 -6.33
CA LEU A 7 -17.95 4.67 -5.21
C LEU A 7 -18.41 3.29 -5.65
N GLU A 8 -18.55 3.07 -6.94
CA GLU A 8 -18.93 1.75 -7.46
C GLU A 8 -17.73 0.82 -7.51
N PRO A 9 -17.94 -0.48 -7.30
CA PRO A 9 -16.86 -1.43 -7.43
C PRO A 9 -16.24 -1.42 -8.82
N PHE A 10 -14.98 -1.78 -8.89
CA PHE A 10 -14.25 -1.85 -10.15
C PHE A 10 -13.55 -3.19 -10.23
N GLN A 11 -13.76 -3.89 -11.34
CA GLN A 11 -13.12 -5.18 -11.57
C GLN A 11 -11.79 -4.96 -12.26
N LEU A 12 -10.70 -5.29 -11.57
CA LEU A 12 -9.36 -5.19 -12.12
C LEU A 12 -8.83 -6.60 -12.30
N ARG A 13 -9.05 -7.15 -13.48
CA ARG A 13 -8.73 -8.54 -13.80
C ARG A 13 -9.40 -9.48 -12.80
N TYR A 14 -8.62 -10.09 -11.93
CA TYR A 14 -9.16 -11.05 -10.96
C TYR A 14 -9.50 -10.41 -9.63
N LEU A 15 -9.29 -9.13 -9.49
CA LEU A 15 -9.46 -8.44 -8.23
C LEU A 15 -10.61 -7.47 -8.34
N THR A 16 -11.49 -7.49 -7.36
CA THR A 16 -12.59 -6.53 -7.30
C THR A 16 -12.26 -5.48 -6.25
N LEU A 17 -12.11 -4.24 -6.70
CA LEU A 17 -11.88 -3.11 -5.80
C LEU A 17 -13.22 -2.58 -5.33
N ARG A 18 -13.29 -2.17 -4.07
CA ARG A 18 -14.56 -1.71 -3.49
C ARG A 18 -15.03 -0.39 -4.07
N ASN A 19 -14.11 0.39 -4.64
CA ASN A 19 -14.47 1.63 -5.32
C ASN A 19 -13.36 1.98 -6.31
N ARG A 20 -13.50 3.12 -6.96
CA ARG A 20 -12.60 3.53 -8.04
C ARG A 20 -11.65 4.64 -7.62
N ILE A 21 -11.39 4.76 -6.33
CA ILE A 21 -10.48 5.76 -5.80
C ILE A 21 -9.16 5.08 -5.46
N MET A 22 -8.08 5.63 -5.98
CA MET A 22 -6.76 5.04 -5.82
C MET A 22 -5.78 6.10 -5.35
N SER A 23 -4.93 5.71 -4.40
CA SER A 23 -3.82 6.53 -3.98
C SER A 23 -2.59 6.10 -4.79
N THR A 24 -2.09 6.99 -5.63
CA THR A 24 -0.93 6.68 -6.45
C THR A 24 0.33 6.66 -5.60
N ALA A 25 1.37 6.05 -6.15
CA ALA A 25 2.63 5.90 -5.45
C ALA A 25 3.32 7.26 -5.27
N HIS A 26 3.86 7.47 -4.09
CA HIS A 26 4.77 8.57 -3.84
C HIS A 26 5.64 8.20 -2.66
N ALA A 27 6.77 8.86 -2.52
CA ALA A 27 7.74 8.54 -1.47
C ALA A 27 7.51 9.50 -0.30
N PRO A 28 6.86 9.06 0.78
CA PRO A 28 6.58 9.94 1.91
C PRO A 28 7.76 10.14 2.84
N SER A 29 8.87 9.45 2.60
CA SER A 29 10.07 9.51 3.44
C SER A 29 9.80 9.05 4.87
N TYR A 30 8.91 8.08 5.02
CA TYR A 30 8.58 7.50 6.32
C TYR A 30 9.28 6.17 6.55
N GLU A 31 10.15 5.77 5.64
CA GLU A 31 10.89 4.53 5.84
C GLU A 31 11.86 4.68 7.01
N GLU A 32 12.24 3.54 7.59
CA GLU A 32 13.18 3.50 8.69
C GLU A 32 14.16 2.37 8.39
N GLY A 33 15.40 2.74 8.10
CA GLY A 33 16.38 1.77 7.70
C GLY A 33 16.08 1.10 6.38
N GLY A 34 15.37 1.78 5.49
CA GLY A 34 14.99 1.25 4.20
C GLY A 34 13.78 0.33 4.23
N HIS A 35 13.13 0.19 5.38
CA HIS A 35 12.00 -0.72 5.53
C HIS A 35 10.72 0.04 5.84
N PRO A 36 9.56 -0.47 5.38
CA PRO A 36 8.27 0.13 5.73
C PRO A 36 7.84 -0.39 7.11
N ARG A 37 8.33 0.30 8.14
CA ARG A 37 8.02 -0.07 9.51
C ARG A 37 6.69 0.55 9.93
N ASP A 38 6.46 0.69 11.23
CA ASP A 38 5.14 1.06 11.74
C ASP A 38 4.64 2.37 11.17
N ARG A 39 5.51 3.38 11.08
CA ARG A 39 5.10 4.68 10.58
C ARG A 39 4.64 4.61 9.13
N TYR A 40 5.37 3.85 8.32
CA TYR A 40 5.01 3.68 6.91
C TYR A 40 3.72 2.89 6.79
N ARG A 41 3.60 1.83 7.57
CA ARG A 41 2.40 0.99 7.56
C ARG A 41 1.16 1.77 7.99
N LEU A 42 1.28 2.54 9.07
CA LEU A 42 0.15 3.32 9.57
C LEU A 42 -0.30 4.38 8.57
N TYR A 43 0.64 4.93 7.81
CA TYR A 43 0.32 5.90 6.76
C TYR A 43 -0.64 5.29 5.74
N HIS A 44 -0.36 4.08 5.28
CA HIS A 44 -1.22 3.41 4.30
C HIS A 44 -2.49 2.87 4.93
N GLU A 45 -2.41 2.42 6.18
CA GLU A 45 -3.61 1.97 6.88
C GLU A 45 -4.60 3.12 7.06
N GLU A 46 -4.10 4.31 7.31
CA GLU A 46 -4.98 5.46 7.47
C GLU A 46 -5.71 5.77 6.17
N LYS A 47 -5.04 5.63 5.04
CA LYS A 47 -5.70 5.80 3.75
C LYS A 47 -6.79 4.75 3.53
N ALA A 48 -6.50 3.51 3.91
CA ALA A 48 -7.49 2.45 3.77
C ALA A 48 -8.69 2.69 4.66
N LYS A 49 -8.45 3.19 5.89
CA LYS A 49 -9.54 3.55 6.80
C LYS A 49 -10.40 4.65 6.22
N GLY A 50 -9.81 5.54 5.43
CA GLY A 50 -10.55 6.61 4.80
C GLY A 50 -11.42 6.16 3.65
N GLY A 51 -11.27 4.92 3.19
CA GLY A 51 -12.20 4.36 2.23
C GLY A 51 -11.69 4.14 0.82
N ILE A 52 -10.41 4.40 0.54
CA ILE A 52 -9.92 4.21 -0.83
C ILE A 52 -9.96 2.72 -1.20
N GLY A 53 -10.04 2.45 -2.50
CA GLY A 53 -10.11 1.09 -3.00
C GLY A 53 -8.76 0.45 -3.25
N LEU A 54 -7.73 1.26 -3.46
CA LEU A 54 -6.40 0.76 -3.80
C LEU A 54 -5.37 1.77 -3.35
N THR A 55 -4.27 1.30 -2.79
CA THR A 55 -3.14 2.17 -2.50
C THR A 55 -1.88 1.55 -3.07
N ILE A 56 -1.01 2.39 -3.61
CA ILE A 56 0.26 1.94 -4.18
C ILE A 56 1.37 2.48 -3.30
N ILE A 57 2.21 1.58 -2.81
CA ILE A 57 3.32 1.96 -1.94
C ILE A 57 4.53 2.34 -2.78
N GLY A 58 5.43 3.09 -2.16
CA GLY A 58 6.66 3.48 -2.81
C GLY A 58 6.51 4.80 -3.52
N GLY A 59 6.91 4.95 -4.60
CA GLY A 59 7.15 6.08 -5.46
C GLY A 59 8.42 5.75 -6.16
N SER A 60 9.47 5.55 -5.38
CA SER A 60 10.73 4.95 -5.84
C SER A 60 11.18 4.00 -4.77
N THR A 61 11.78 2.92 -5.20
CA THR A 61 12.32 1.92 -4.28
C THR A 61 13.67 1.47 -4.85
N ASN A 62 14.69 1.52 -4.04
CA ASN A 62 16.02 1.11 -4.47
C ASN A 62 16.14 -0.40 -4.43
N ILE A 63 16.82 -0.97 -5.42
CA ILE A 63 16.97 -2.41 -5.52
C ILE A 63 18.42 -2.82 -5.41
N ALA A 64 19.35 -1.98 -5.83
CA ALA A 64 20.77 -2.32 -5.86
C ALA A 64 21.48 -1.70 -4.66
N PRO A 65 22.46 -2.41 -4.07
CA PRO A 65 23.17 -1.87 -2.90
C PRO A 65 23.89 -0.56 -3.16
N ASP A 66 24.31 -0.32 -4.39
CA ASP A 66 25.03 0.90 -4.74
C ASP A 66 24.12 2.01 -5.22
N SER A 67 22.81 1.81 -5.14
CA SER A 67 21.86 2.85 -5.53
C SER A 67 21.57 3.73 -4.32
N PRO A 68 21.90 5.03 -4.37
CA PRO A 68 21.72 5.88 -3.20
C PRO A 68 20.25 6.19 -2.94
N SER A 69 19.93 6.32 -1.66
CA SER A 69 18.61 6.78 -1.27
C SER A 69 18.61 8.29 -1.24
N VAL A 70 17.85 8.89 -2.14
CA VAL A 70 17.82 10.35 -2.27
C VAL A 70 16.69 10.96 -1.46
N PHE A 71 15.56 10.25 -1.36
CA PHE A 71 14.37 10.78 -0.72
C PHE A 71 13.89 9.94 0.45
N GLY A 72 14.76 9.16 1.07
CA GLY A 72 14.29 8.24 2.12
C GLY A 72 13.41 7.16 1.53
N GLN A 73 13.90 6.49 0.50
CA GLN A 73 13.15 5.46 -0.21
C GLN A 73 13.32 4.11 0.47
N LEU A 74 12.38 3.22 0.18
CA LEU A 74 12.52 1.84 0.62
C LEU A 74 13.68 1.17 -0.11
N TYR A 75 14.25 0.17 0.54
CA TYR A 75 15.30 -0.65 -0.07
C TYR A 75 14.81 -2.08 -0.16
N ALA A 76 14.63 -2.56 -1.37
CA ALA A 76 14.13 -3.90 -1.64
C ALA A 76 15.18 -4.76 -2.33
N GLY A 77 16.45 -4.54 -2.00
CA GLY A 77 17.55 -5.28 -2.61
C GLY A 77 17.81 -6.63 -1.99
N ASP A 78 17.18 -6.95 -0.86
CA ASP A 78 17.31 -8.27 -0.26
C ASP A 78 15.99 -8.63 0.44
N ASP A 79 15.97 -9.81 1.04
CA ASP A 79 14.75 -10.37 1.58
C ASP A 79 14.35 -9.80 2.93
N SER A 80 15.20 -8.95 3.53
CA SER A 80 14.89 -8.41 4.86
C SER A 80 13.65 -7.54 4.87
N ILE A 81 13.21 -7.06 3.70
CA ILE A 81 12.03 -6.21 3.60
C ILE A 81 10.74 -7.04 3.59
N ILE A 82 10.81 -8.33 3.30
CA ILE A 82 9.62 -9.14 3.10
C ILE A 82 8.70 -9.16 4.32
N PRO A 83 9.20 -9.41 5.55
CA PRO A 83 8.30 -9.40 6.70
C PRO A 83 7.60 -8.05 6.89
N TRP A 84 8.25 -6.96 6.55
CA TRP A 84 7.65 -5.64 6.67
C TRP A 84 6.55 -5.43 5.65
N PHE A 85 6.75 -5.91 4.42
CA PHE A 85 5.71 -5.85 3.41
C PHE A 85 4.51 -6.72 3.80
N GLU A 86 4.76 -7.89 4.38
CA GLU A 86 3.67 -8.75 4.82
C GLU A 86 2.82 -8.05 5.88
N LYS A 87 3.48 -7.42 6.84
CA LYS A 87 2.78 -6.72 7.90
C LYS A 87 1.97 -5.55 7.34
N LEU A 88 2.55 -4.82 6.40
CA LEU A 88 1.88 -3.68 5.78
C LEU A 88 0.67 -4.13 4.98
N THR A 89 0.84 -5.14 4.13
CA THR A 89 -0.25 -5.59 3.28
C THR A 89 -1.38 -6.22 4.10
N ASP A 90 -1.02 -6.94 5.17
CA ASP A 90 -2.04 -7.51 6.05
C ASP A 90 -2.86 -6.41 6.73
N GLY A 91 -2.18 -5.38 7.23
CA GLY A 91 -2.87 -4.29 7.88
C GLY A 91 -3.80 -3.54 6.96
N VAL A 92 -3.33 -3.26 5.74
CA VAL A 92 -4.14 -2.55 4.77
C VAL A 92 -5.31 -3.42 4.30
N ARG A 93 -5.05 -4.70 4.08
CA ARG A 93 -6.09 -5.61 3.60
C ARG A 93 -7.24 -5.71 4.59
N CYS A 94 -6.93 -5.78 5.88
CA CYS A 94 -7.97 -5.84 6.89
C CYS A 94 -8.90 -4.63 6.84
N LEU A 95 -8.40 -3.50 6.38
CA LEU A 95 -9.17 -2.27 6.34
C LEU A 95 -9.83 -2.03 4.98
N LEU A 96 -9.33 -2.70 3.93
CA LEU A 96 -9.90 -2.55 2.60
C LEU A 96 -11.14 -3.40 2.40
N TYR A 97 -11.30 -4.48 3.18
CA TYR A 97 -12.43 -5.39 3.03
C TYR A 97 -13.35 -5.23 4.22
N THR A 98 -14.62 -5.03 3.94
CA THR A 98 -15.62 -4.89 4.98
C THR A 98 -16.08 -6.23 5.52
N SER A 99 -15.76 -7.30 4.82
CA SER A 99 -16.07 -8.65 5.27
C SER A 99 -14.89 -9.54 4.95
N PRO A 100 -14.79 -10.70 5.60
CA PRO A 100 -13.66 -11.58 5.34
C PRO A 100 -13.58 -11.94 3.88
N SER A 101 -12.39 -11.78 3.33
CA SER A 101 -12.13 -12.20 1.97
C SER A 101 -11.97 -13.71 1.97
N PRO A 102 -12.50 -14.37 0.99
CA PRO A 102 -12.18 -15.78 0.90
C PRO A 102 -10.75 -15.96 0.53
N ARG A 103 -9.91 -15.25 0.66
CA ARG A 103 -8.58 -15.25 0.56
C ARG A 103 -8.01 -15.08 -0.23
N ASP A 104 -8.00 -14.79 -0.22
CA ASP A 104 -7.60 -14.48 -0.97
C ASP A 104 -6.72 -14.42 -0.85
#